data_a3c922cc518de26c134653ad6f30a256
#
_entry.id   a3c922cc518de26c134653ad6f30a256
#
_cell.length_a   1.000
_cell.length_b   1.000
_cell.length_c   1.000
_cell.angle_alpha   90.00
_cell.angle_beta   90.00
_cell.angle_gamma   90.00
#
_symmetry.space_group_name_H-M   'P 1'
#
loop_
_entity.id
_entity.type
_entity.pdbx_description
1 polymer ?
#
loop_
_entity_poly.entity_id
_entity_poly.type
_entity_poly.pdbx_seq_one_letter_code
_entity_poly.pdbx_strand_id
1 'polypeptide(L)'
;MEMFTAIFLGDTFVVKDSFNFLPQSLEKLVSTLVRKKNANHRVLFKNLYKFFKTQNPPDEKAFDILLCKQYYPYEYMDSWEKFQSGLPPREKFFNKLKDIHLTEEEYSHVENVFKTFNMKTMRDLHNFYVQCDVALLADTFENFREMSMRIYGLDPW
;
A
#
# COMPACT_ATOMS: atom_id res chain seq x y z
N MET A 1 23.94 -7.85 -4.54
CA MET A 1 22.95 -7.19 -3.66
C MET A 1 22.64 -8.19 -2.55
N GLU A 2 23.16 -7.94 -1.35
CA GLU A 2 22.88 -8.81 -0.20
C GLU A 2 21.43 -8.63 0.19
N MET A 3 20.66 -9.70 0.17
CA MET A 3 19.28 -9.68 0.67
C MET A 3 19.32 -10.01 2.16
N PHE A 4 18.92 -9.08 3.00
CA PHE A 4 18.74 -9.36 4.41
C PHE A 4 17.51 -10.28 4.58
N THR A 5 17.75 -11.47 5.10
CA THR A 5 16.70 -12.46 5.32
C THR A 5 15.98 -12.27 6.66
N ALA A 6 16.67 -11.70 7.64
CA ALA A 6 16.10 -11.36 8.94
C ALA A 6 16.97 -10.35 9.68
N ILE A 7 16.36 -9.54 10.54
CA ILE A 7 17.01 -8.65 11.49
C ILE A 7 16.61 -9.08 12.88
N PHE A 8 17.61 -9.36 13.73
CA PHE A 8 17.40 -9.72 15.13
C PHE A 8 17.49 -8.46 16.00
N LEU A 9 16.46 -8.19 16.79
CA LEU A 9 16.41 -7.09 17.76
C LEU A 9 16.41 -7.68 19.16
N GLY A 10 17.62 -7.92 19.69
CA GLY A 10 17.81 -8.69 20.93
C GLY A 10 17.39 -10.16 20.76
N ASP A 11 17.07 -10.82 21.88
CA ASP A 11 16.73 -12.25 21.91
C ASP A 11 15.24 -12.52 21.65
N THR A 12 14.42 -11.48 21.51
CA THR A 12 12.96 -11.60 21.54
C THR A 12 12.28 -11.27 20.21
N PHE A 13 12.87 -10.39 19.40
CA PHE A 13 12.25 -9.94 18.17
C PHE A 13 13.08 -10.30 16.94
N VAL A 14 12.41 -10.88 15.96
CA VAL A 14 12.97 -11.17 14.63
C VAL A 14 12.13 -10.46 13.58
N VAL A 15 12.74 -9.54 12.85
CA VAL A 15 12.11 -8.90 11.69
C VAL A 15 12.52 -9.70 10.45
N LYS A 16 11.53 -10.25 9.75
CA LYS A 16 11.72 -11.01 8.51
C LYS A 16 11.21 -10.23 7.32
N ASP A 17 11.90 -10.34 6.18
CA ASP A 17 11.40 -9.75 4.94
C ASP A 17 10.26 -10.61 4.39
N SER A 18 9.08 -9.99 4.22
CA SER A 18 7.90 -10.63 3.63
C SER A 18 8.13 -11.12 2.19
N PHE A 19 9.09 -10.53 1.46
CA PHE A 19 9.47 -10.96 0.12
C PHE A 19 9.98 -12.40 0.07
N ASN A 20 10.57 -12.91 1.16
CA ASN A 20 11.01 -14.31 1.27
C ASN A 20 9.84 -15.31 1.23
N PHE A 21 8.64 -14.89 1.61
CA PHE A 21 7.43 -15.71 1.60
C PHE A 21 6.57 -15.46 0.36
N LEU A 22 6.53 -14.22 -0.08
CA LEU A 22 5.72 -13.73 -1.19
C LEU A 22 6.61 -12.93 -2.18
N PRO A 23 7.39 -13.61 -3.03
CA PRO A 23 8.40 -12.96 -3.89
C PRO A 23 7.78 -12.27 -5.10
N GLN A 24 6.87 -11.34 -4.84
CA GLN A 24 6.18 -10.52 -5.84
C GLN A 24 5.97 -9.09 -5.33
N SER A 25 5.76 -8.15 -6.26
CA SER A 25 5.43 -6.77 -5.87
C SER A 25 4.09 -6.72 -5.14
N LEU A 26 3.96 -5.79 -4.18
CA LEU A 26 2.71 -5.55 -3.46
C LEU A 26 1.53 -5.32 -4.41
N GLU A 27 1.75 -4.55 -5.47
CA GLU A 27 0.77 -4.31 -6.53
C GLU A 27 0.20 -5.62 -7.12
N LYS A 28 1.07 -6.58 -7.46
CA LYS A 28 0.67 -7.86 -8.03
C LYS A 28 -0.05 -8.74 -7.01
N LEU A 29 0.40 -8.75 -5.77
CA LEU A 29 -0.23 -9.50 -4.69
C LEU A 29 -1.65 -8.98 -4.41
N VAL A 30 -1.81 -7.66 -4.28
CA VAL A 30 -3.11 -7.01 -4.09
C VAL A 30 -4.03 -7.29 -5.27
N SER A 31 -3.57 -7.11 -6.51
CA SER A 31 -4.38 -7.38 -7.71
C SER A 31 -4.87 -8.82 -7.78
N THR A 32 -4.08 -9.78 -7.29
CA THR A 32 -4.46 -11.20 -7.22
C THR A 32 -5.60 -11.42 -6.22
N LEU A 33 -5.58 -10.74 -5.07
CA LEU A 33 -6.65 -10.83 -4.08
C LEU A 33 -7.94 -10.14 -4.57
N VAL A 34 -7.82 -8.98 -5.20
CA VAL A 34 -8.97 -8.22 -5.75
C VAL A 34 -9.70 -9.02 -6.85
N ARG A 35 -8.97 -9.80 -7.66
CA ARG A 35 -9.56 -10.62 -8.73
C ARG A 35 -10.32 -11.85 -8.25
N LYS A 36 -10.30 -12.19 -6.97
CA LYS A 36 -11.08 -13.34 -6.44
C LYS A 36 -12.57 -13.08 -6.63
N LYS A 37 -13.18 -13.88 -7.48
CA LYS A 37 -14.64 -13.81 -7.76
C LYS A 37 -15.43 -14.03 -6.48
N ASN A 38 -16.50 -13.23 -6.30
CA ASN A 38 -17.41 -13.29 -5.15
C ASN A 38 -16.75 -13.06 -3.77
N ALA A 39 -15.55 -12.51 -3.74
CA ALA A 39 -14.90 -12.20 -2.49
C ALA A 39 -15.43 -10.89 -1.89
N ASN A 40 -15.67 -10.88 -0.59
CA ASN A 40 -15.92 -9.66 0.13
C ASN A 40 -14.59 -8.94 0.41
N HIS A 41 -14.29 -7.89 -0.35
CA HIS A 41 -13.01 -7.16 -0.22
C HIS A 41 -12.81 -6.54 1.17
N ARG A 42 -13.87 -6.18 1.89
CA ARG A 42 -13.76 -5.67 3.27
C ARG A 42 -13.30 -6.74 4.26
N VAL A 43 -13.53 -8.00 3.95
CA VAL A 43 -13.02 -9.15 4.74
C VAL A 43 -11.60 -9.50 4.34
N LEU A 44 -11.31 -9.53 3.03
CA LEU A 44 -9.95 -9.79 2.53
C LEU A 44 -8.94 -8.69 2.92
N PHE A 45 -9.40 -7.45 2.98
CA PHE A 45 -8.60 -6.27 3.29
C PHE A 45 -9.07 -5.61 4.60
N LYS A 46 -9.13 -6.40 5.67
CA LYS A 46 -9.68 -5.98 6.97
C LYS A 46 -8.90 -4.84 7.64
N ASN A 47 -7.57 -4.83 7.49
CA ASN A 47 -6.71 -3.79 8.07
C ASN A 47 -6.83 -2.49 7.25
N LEU A 48 -6.83 -2.60 5.92
CA LEU A 48 -7.10 -1.47 5.03
C LEU A 48 -8.49 -0.89 5.28
N TYR A 49 -9.51 -1.72 5.48
CA TYR A 49 -10.86 -1.27 5.77
C TYR A 49 -10.96 -0.56 7.12
N LYS A 50 -10.28 -1.05 8.16
CA LYS A 50 -10.17 -0.34 9.44
C LYS A 50 -9.53 1.04 9.26
N PHE A 51 -8.40 1.11 8.55
CA PHE A 51 -7.76 2.38 8.23
C PHE A 51 -8.70 3.31 7.47
N PHE A 52 -9.35 2.81 6.40
CA PHE A 52 -10.33 3.56 5.61
C PHE A 52 -11.40 4.22 6.50
N LYS A 53 -11.96 3.50 7.47
CA LYS A 53 -12.98 4.03 8.39
C LYS A 53 -12.46 5.18 9.26
N THR A 54 -11.17 5.25 9.54
CA THR A 54 -10.57 6.38 10.31
C THR A 54 -10.42 7.66 9.50
N GLN A 55 -10.52 7.58 8.16
CA GLN A 55 -10.31 8.73 7.26
C GLN A 55 -11.60 9.55 7.02
N ASN A 56 -12.72 9.28 7.73
CA ASN A 56 -14.00 9.92 7.52
C ASN A 56 -14.41 9.96 6.04
N PRO A 57 -14.42 8.81 5.35
CA PRO A 57 -14.68 8.76 3.92
C PRO A 57 -16.10 9.27 3.59
N PRO A 58 -16.32 9.84 2.39
CA PRO A 58 -17.61 10.40 1.98
C PRO A 58 -18.69 9.31 1.88
N ASP A 59 -18.33 8.12 1.44
CA ASP A 59 -19.19 6.95 1.36
C ASP A 59 -18.37 5.64 1.36
N GLU A 60 -19.08 4.51 1.48
CA GLU A 60 -18.45 3.19 1.49
C GLU A 60 -17.84 2.77 0.13
N LYS A 61 -18.27 3.40 -0.98
CA LYS A 61 -17.72 3.12 -2.32
C LYS A 61 -16.32 3.67 -2.48
N ALA A 62 -15.96 4.72 -1.72
CA ALA A 62 -14.61 5.25 -1.71
C ALA A 62 -13.56 4.23 -1.25
N PHE A 63 -13.97 3.12 -0.62
CA PHE A 63 -13.06 2.02 -0.28
C PHE A 63 -12.44 1.37 -1.52
N ASP A 64 -13.19 1.26 -2.61
CA ASP A 64 -12.74 0.56 -3.81
C ASP A 64 -11.51 1.22 -4.46
N ILE A 65 -11.35 2.54 -4.30
CA ILE A 65 -10.17 3.27 -4.81
C ILE A 65 -8.88 2.93 -4.06
N LEU A 66 -8.97 2.29 -2.89
CA LEU A 66 -7.82 1.85 -2.10
C LEU A 66 -7.37 0.42 -2.41
N LEU A 67 -8.14 -0.32 -3.20
CA LEU A 67 -7.85 -1.73 -3.55
C LEU A 67 -6.75 -1.86 -4.61
N CYS A 68 -5.79 -0.98 -4.57
CA CYS A 68 -4.58 -1.01 -5.41
C CYS A 68 -3.42 -0.35 -4.66
N LYS A 69 -2.19 -0.61 -5.12
CA LYS A 69 -1.03 0.13 -4.63
C LYS A 69 -1.15 1.60 -5.00
N GLN A 70 -1.01 2.46 -4.00
CA GLN A 70 -1.07 3.90 -4.20
C GLN A 70 0.23 4.45 -4.82
N TYR A 71 0.17 5.63 -5.44
CA TYR A 71 1.31 6.28 -6.09
C TYR A 71 1.89 7.38 -5.21
N TYR A 72 3.21 7.51 -5.22
CA TYR A 72 3.92 8.50 -4.42
C TYR A 72 5.12 9.06 -5.19
N PRO A 73 5.36 10.39 -5.17
CA PRO A 73 6.44 11.03 -5.93
C PRO A 73 7.76 11.04 -5.13
N TYR A 74 8.42 9.89 -5.03
CA TYR A 74 9.63 9.70 -4.22
C TYR A 74 10.73 10.70 -4.55
N GLU A 75 11.03 10.90 -5.83
CA GLU A 75 12.11 11.77 -6.30
C GLU A 75 11.80 13.27 -6.05
N TYR A 76 10.53 13.62 -5.99
CA TYR A 76 10.11 14.99 -5.68
C TYR A 76 10.27 15.31 -4.20
N MET A 77 10.09 14.34 -3.31
CA MET A 77 10.08 14.52 -1.85
C MET A 77 11.49 14.46 -1.26
N ASP A 78 12.35 15.39 -1.66
CA ASP A 78 13.77 15.48 -1.29
C ASP A 78 14.06 16.44 -0.12
N SER A 79 13.03 17.15 0.39
CA SER A 79 13.18 18.11 1.48
C SER A 79 11.92 18.19 2.37
N TRP A 80 12.11 18.65 3.61
CA TRP A 80 11.01 18.78 4.59
C TRP A 80 9.98 19.83 4.20
N GLU A 81 10.41 20.90 3.52
CA GLU A 81 9.54 21.99 3.08
C GLU A 81 8.45 21.50 2.13
N LYS A 82 8.76 20.48 1.31
CA LYS A 82 7.80 19.91 0.36
C LYS A 82 6.61 19.20 1.01
N PHE A 83 6.73 18.80 2.27
CA PHE A 83 5.58 18.28 3.02
C PHE A 83 4.46 19.32 3.19
N GLN A 84 4.77 20.61 3.12
CA GLN A 84 3.77 21.68 3.22
C GLN A 84 3.20 22.08 1.85
N SER A 85 3.75 21.58 0.74
CA SER A 85 3.24 21.86 -0.60
C SER A 85 1.91 21.12 -0.85
N GLY A 86 1.13 21.64 -1.81
CA GLY A 86 -0.01 20.92 -2.39
C GLY A 86 0.45 19.77 -3.29
N LEU A 87 -0.51 19.09 -3.91
CA LEU A 87 -0.25 18.01 -4.85
C LEU A 87 0.59 18.52 -6.03
N PRO A 88 1.78 17.97 -6.31
CA PRO A 88 2.61 18.38 -7.43
C PRO A 88 2.04 17.84 -8.75
N PRO A 89 2.37 18.46 -9.88
CA PRO A 89 1.92 17.99 -11.19
C PRO A 89 2.52 16.63 -11.57
N ARG A 90 1.89 15.95 -12.51
CA ARG A 90 2.21 14.58 -12.95
C ARG A 90 3.69 14.32 -13.24
N GLU A 91 4.36 15.29 -13.84
CA GLU A 91 5.80 15.22 -14.21
C GLU A 91 6.70 14.99 -12.99
N LYS A 92 6.25 15.38 -11.80
CA LYS A 92 6.99 15.17 -10.55
C LYS A 92 6.87 13.77 -9.96
N PHE A 93 6.01 12.92 -10.54
CA PHE A 93 5.88 11.51 -10.19
C PHE A 93 6.80 10.59 -11.01
N PHE A 94 7.90 11.12 -11.51
CA PHE A 94 8.90 10.31 -12.17
C PHE A 94 9.50 9.27 -11.21
N ASN A 95 9.58 8.02 -11.65
CA ASN A 95 10.21 6.95 -10.89
C ASN A 95 11.57 6.63 -11.51
N LYS A 96 12.63 7.07 -10.87
CA LYS A 96 14.01 6.89 -11.33
C LYS A 96 14.44 5.43 -11.40
N LEU A 97 13.96 4.58 -10.50
CA LEU A 97 14.33 3.16 -10.47
C LEU A 97 13.76 2.37 -11.66
N LYS A 98 12.59 2.77 -12.13
CA LYS A 98 11.90 2.12 -13.26
C LYS A 98 12.02 2.91 -14.57
N ASP A 99 12.54 4.13 -14.51
CA ASP A 99 12.63 5.06 -15.64
C ASP A 99 11.27 5.33 -16.31
N ILE A 100 10.23 5.54 -15.49
CA ILE A 100 8.85 5.77 -15.98
C ILE A 100 8.19 6.96 -15.29
N HIS A 101 7.29 7.60 -16.02
CA HIS A 101 6.32 8.57 -15.49
C HIS A 101 4.97 7.89 -15.25
N LEU A 102 4.13 8.49 -14.40
CA LEU A 102 2.74 8.07 -14.30
C LEU A 102 2.01 8.33 -15.62
N THR A 103 1.09 7.42 -15.97
CA THR A 103 0.11 7.67 -17.02
C THR A 103 -0.91 8.71 -16.58
N GLU A 104 -1.72 9.21 -17.50
CA GLU A 104 -2.84 10.14 -17.20
C GLU A 104 -3.83 9.50 -16.23
N GLU A 105 -4.16 8.22 -16.43
CA GLU A 105 -5.10 7.47 -15.60
C GLU A 105 -4.57 7.30 -14.19
N GLU A 106 -3.28 6.97 -14.04
CA GLU A 106 -2.63 6.82 -12.74
C GLU A 106 -2.59 8.14 -11.97
N TYR A 107 -2.28 9.24 -12.66
CA TYR A 107 -2.29 10.56 -12.02
C TYR A 107 -3.71 11.01 -11.66
N SER A 108 -4.69 10.77 -12.53
CA SER A 108 -6.11 11.02 -12.22
C SER A 108 -6.58 10.23 -10.99
N HIS A 109 -6.05 9.01 -10.80
CA HIS A 109 -6.30 8.24 -9.57
C HIS A 109 -5.73 8.97 -8.35
N VAL A 110 -4.49 9.50 -8.40
CA VAL A 110 -3.90 10.27 -7.29
C VAL A 110 -4.74 11.51 -6.95
N GLU A 111 -5.17 12.25 -7.97
CA GLU A 111 -6.04 13.43 -7.79
C GLU A 111 -7.37 13.05 -7.14
N ASN A 112 -7.97 11.94 -7.58
CA ASN A 112 -9.20 11.43 -7.01
C ASN A 112 -9.03 11.05 -5.53
N VAL A 113 -7.96 10.33 -5.18
CA VAL A 113 -7.63 10.00 -3.79
C VAL A 113 -7.45 11.26 -2.96
N PHE A 114 -6.61 12.20 -3.44
CA PHE A 114 -6.32 13.46 -2.76
C PHE A 114 -7.60 14.26 -2.46
N LYS A 115 -8.50 14.34 -3.44
CA LYS A 115 -9.80 15.02 -3.31
C LYS A 115 -10.76 14.27 -2.39
N THR A 116 -10.91 12.95 -2.57
CA THR A 116 -11.87 12.12 -1.84
C THR A 116 -11.60 12.13 -0.34
N PHE A 117 -10.34 12.10 0.06
CA PHE A 117 -9.94 12.15 1.48
C PHE A 117 -9.61 13.57 1.96
N ASN A 118 -10.02 14.60 1.21
CA ASN A 118 -9.89 16.02 1.59
C ASN A 118 -8.45 16.42 2.00
N MET A 119 -7.45 15.83 1.37
CA MET A 119 -6.06 16.14 1.61
C MET A 119 -5.73 17.58 1.17
N LYS A 120 -4.80 18.23 1.86
CA LYS A 120 -4.39 19.61 1.57
C LYS A 120 -2.93 19.72 1.21
N THR A 121 -2.11 18.83 1.75
CA THR A 121 -0.66 18.90 1.66
C THR A 121 -0.05 17.55 1.27
N MET A 122 1.20 17.59 0.83
CA MET A 122 1.99 16.37 0.60
C MET A 122 2.23 15.56 1.89
N ARG A 123 2.15 16.19 3.06
CA ARG A 123 2.19 15.47 4.35
C ARG A 123 0.97 14.55 4.50
N ASP A 124 -0.20 15.05 4.12
CA ASP A 124 -1.44 14.24 4.19
C ASP A 124 -1.33 13.03 3.25
N LEU A 125 -0.91 13.27 2.01
CA LEU A 125 -0.69 12.19 1.02
C LEU A 125 0.39 11.21 1.50
N HIS A 126 1.49 11.68 2.07
CA HIS A 126 2.56 10.83 2.59
C HIS A 126 2.06 9.88 3.68
N ASN A 127 1.42 10.44 4.71
CA ASN A 127 0.90 9.64 5.81
C ASN A 127 -0.14 8.63 5.33
N PHE A 128 -1.02 9.05 4.43
CA PHE A 128 -2.03 8.20 3.84
C PHE A 128 -1.40 7.07 3.01
N TYR A 129 -0.44 7.40 2.15
CA TYR A 129 0.30 6.46 1.32
C TYR A 129 0.96 5.36 2.18
N VAL A 130 1.73 5.76 3.20
CA VAL A 130 2.44 4.81 4.06
C VAL A 130 1.46 3.89 4.79
N GLN A 131 0.36 4.42 5.31
CA GLN A 131 -0.64 3.62 6.02
C GLN A 131 -1.38 2.67 5.09
N CYS A 132 -1.69 3.08 3.85
CA CYS A 132 -2.26 2.19 2.84
C CYS A 132 -1.30 1.04 2.50
N ASP A 133 -0.03 1.33 2.22
CA ASP A 133 0.95 0.31 1.86
C ASP A 133 1.15 -0.70 3.00
N VAL A 134 1.25 -0.24 4.24
CA VAL A 134 1.35 -1.11 5.43
C VAL A 134 0.11 -1.97 5.59
N ALA A 135 -1.08 -1.39 5.46
CA ALA A 135 -2.34 -2.12 5.60
C ALA A 135 -2.53 -3.16 4.49
N LEU A 136 -2.22 -2.80 3.24
CA LEU A 136 -2.26 -3.72 2.09
C LEU A 136 -1.29 -4.88 2.25
N LEU A 137 -0.07 -4.61 2.73
CA LEU A 137 0.93 -5.65 3.00
C LEU A 137 0.45 -6.59 4.11
N ALA A 138 -0.04 -6.04 5.22
CA ALA A 138 -0.58 -6.82 6.33
C ALA A 138 -1.74 -7.73 5.89
N ASP A 139 -2.69 -7.19 5.12
CA ASP A 139 -3.83 -7.97 4.62
C ASP A 139 -3.40 -9.05 3.63
N THR A 140 -2.44 -8.74 2.77
CA THR A 140 -1.88 -9.72 1.82
C THR A 140 -1.22 -10.87 2.58
N PHE A 141 -0.44 -10.55 3.60
CA PHE A 141 0.27 -11.55 4.40
C PHE A 141 -0.70 -12.40 5.25
N GLU A 142 -1.70 -11.80 5.88
CA GLU A 142 -2.73 -12.53 6.63
C GLU A 142 -3.54 -13.48 5.71
N ASN A 143 -3.89 -13.07 4.50
CA ASN A 143 -4.53 -13.96 3.53
C ASN A 143 -3.63 -15.15 3.13
N PHE A 144 -2.32 -14.92 3.00
CA PHE A 144 -1.34 -15.98 2.76
C PHE A 144 -1.26 -16.93 3.96
N ARG A 145 -1.19 -16.38 5.18
CA ARG A 145 -1.16 -17.16 6.43
C ARG A 145 -2.39 -18.04 6.59
N GLU A 146 -3.58 -17.47 6.41
CA GLU A 146 -4.85 -18.23 6.47
C GLU A 146 -4.89 -19.36 5.42
N MET A 147 -4.38 -19.10 4.22
CA MET A 147 -4.29 -20.11 3.17
C MET A 147 -3.32 -21.24 3.57
N SER A 148 -2.15 -20.90 4.11
CA SER A 148 -1.13 -21.88 4.54
C SER A 148 -1.64 -22.76 5.66
N MET A 149 -2.27 -22.17 6.67
CA MET A 149 -2.90 -22.91 7.78
C MET A 149 -3.98 -23.87 7.27
N ARG A 150 -4.82 -23.41 6.34
CA ARG A 150 -5.92 -24.23 5.80
C ARG A 150 -5.43 -25.39 4.94
N ILE A 151 -4.38 -25.19 4.12
CA ILE A 151 -3.92 -26.20 3.15
C ILE A 151 -2.88 -27.14 3.76
N TYR A 152 -1.96 -26.60 4.55
CA TYR A 152 -0.80 -27.33 5.06
C TYR A 152 -0.86 -27.59 6.58
N GLY A 153 -1.77 -26.93 7.31
CA GLY A 153 -1.80 -26.96 8.77
C GLY A 153 -0.59 -26.28 9.44
N LEU A 154 0.16 -25.47 8.68
CA LEU A 154 1.39 -24.83 9.14
C LEU A 154 1.23 -23.31 9.10
N ASP A 155 1.66 -22.66 10.19
CA ASP A 155 1.83 -21.21 10.24
C ASP A 155 3.17 -20.84 9.57
N PRO A 156 3.20 -19.96 8.57
CA PRO A 156 4.42 -19.57 7.90
C PRO A 156 5.36 -18.68 8.72
N TRP A 157 4.95 -18.26 9.93
CA TRP A 157 5.78 -17.46 10.85
C TRP A 157 6.85 -18.25 11.59
#